data_100beb11429153dec2b9b1e979fbb0f7
#
_entry.id   100beb11429153dec2b9b1e979fbb0f7
#
_cell.length_a   1.000
_cell.length_b   1.000
_cell.length_c   1.000
_cell.angle_alpha   90.00
_cell.angle_beta   90.00
_cell.angle_gamma   90.00
#
_symmetry.space_group_name_H-M   'P 1'
#
loop_
_entity.id
_entity.type
_entity.pdbx_description
1 polymer ?
#
loop_
_entity_poly.entity_id
_entity_poly.type
_entity_poly.pdbx_seq_one_letter_code
_entity_poly.pdbx_strand_id
1 'polypeptide(L)'
;MKLTLNGTWFGNICQFHNYLANQLHFPAWYGRNLDALYDCLTDLSADTEISLQNWPQTGAMARVMRVMQDAAEENPHLQISVM
;
A
#
# COMPACT_ATOMS: atom_id res chain seq x y z
N MET A 1 -2.82 7.84 -11.36
CA MET A 1 -3.67 7.90 -10.17
C MET A 1 -2.87 8.40 -8.99
N LYS A 2 -3.42 9.29 -8.23
CA LYS A 2 -2.79 9.79 -6.99
C LYS A 2 -3.66 9.43 -5.81
N LEU A 3 -3.05 8.83 -4.79
CA LEU A 3 -3.75 8.37 -3.61
C LEU A 3 -3.01 8.86 -2.37
N THR A 4 -3.72 9.45 -1.43
CA THR A 4 -3.15 9.88 -0.16
C THR A 4 -3.72 9.00 0.95
N LEU A 5 -2.84 8.44 1.76
CA LEU A 5 -3.22 7.58 2.88
C LEU A 5 -2.71 8.20 4.18
N ASN A 6 -3.59 8.33 5.15
CA ASN A 6 -3.19 8.80 6.47
C ASN A 6 -3.21 7.62 7.43
N GLY A 7 -2.08 7.35 8.10
CA GLY A 7 -1.94 6.21 8.98
C GLY A 7 -2.91 6.21 10.16
N THR A 8 -3.46 7.38 10.50
CA THR A 8 -4.44 7.48 11.59
C THR A 8 -5.84 7.03 11.20
N TRP A 9 -6.11 6.81 9.90
CA TRP A 9 -7.43 6.37 9.43
C TRP A 9 -7.73 4.92 9.77
N PHE A 10 -6.71 4.12 10.05
CA PHE A 10 -6.86 2.67 10.17
C PHE A 10 -6.70 2.22 11.61
N GLY A 11 -7.75 1.63 12.17
CA GLY A 11 -7.73 1.09 13.52
C GLY A 11 -6.98 -0.25 13.63
N ASN A 12 -6.84 -0.95 12.49
CA ASN A 12 -6.08 -2.20 12.42
C ASN A 12 -5.62 -2.44 10.99
N ILE A 13 -4.76 -3.46 10.84
CA ILE A 13 -4.16 -3.76 9.53
C ILE A 13 -5.20 -4.25 8.50
N CYS A 14 -6.26 -4.91 8.96
CA CYS A 14 -7.31 -5.38 8.04
C CYS A 14 -8.03 -4.21 7.38
N GLN A 15 -8.28 -3.14 8.13
CA GLN A 15 -8.90 -1.95 7.57
C GLN A 15 -8.03 -1.33 6.47
N PHE A 16 -6.71 -1.31 6.68
CA PHE A 16 -5.79 -0.84 5.67
C PHE A 16 -5.87 -1.68 4.40
N HIS A 17 -5.79 -3.00 4.53
CA HIS A 17 -5.84 -3.89 3.37
C HIS A 17 -7.15 -3.73 2.59
N ASN A 18 -8.28 -3.65 3.30
CA ASN A 18 -9.58 -3.49 2.65
C ASN A 18 -9.67 -2.16 1.91
N TYR A 19 -9.19 -1.08 2.53
CA TYR A 19 -9.22 0.24 1.93
C TYR A 19 -8.37 0.29 0.65
N LEU A 20 -7.14 -0.19 0.74
CA LEU A 20 -6.23 -0.15 -0.40
C LEU A 20 -6.72 -1.04 -1.54
N ALA A 21 -7.22 -2.24 -1.21
CA ALA A 21 -7.75 -3.14 -2.21
C ALA A 21 -8.91 -2.51 -2.97
N ASN A 22 -9.77 -1.78 -2.26
CA ASN A 22 -10.89 -1.09 -2.88
C ASN A 22 -10.42 0.06 -3.77
N GLN A 23 -9.46 0.85 -3.31
CA GLN A 23 -8.96 2.00 -4.06
C GLN A 23 -8.20 1.60 -5.32
N LEU A 24 -7.42 0.53 -5.26
CA LEU A 24 -6.58 0.08 -6.38
C LEU A 24 -7.20 -1.08 -7.16
N HIS A 25 -8.42 -1.47 -6.83
CA HIS A 25 -9.16 -2.54 -7.52
C HIS A 25 -8.39 -3.86 -7.52
N PHE A 26 -7.84 -4.24 -6.36
CA PHE A 26 -7.17 -5.54 -6.24
C PHE A 26 -8.17 -6.67 -6.49
N PRO A 27 -7.70 -7.82 -6.98
CA PRO A 27 -8.61 -8.93 -7.27
C PRO A 27 -9.32 -9.45 -6.01
N ALA A 28 -10.47 -10.10 -6.21
CA ALA A 28 -11.29 -10.60 -5.11
C ALA A 28 -10.54 -11.60 -4.23
N TRP A 29 -9.53 -12.28 -4.79
CA TRP A 29 -8.74 -13.26 -4.06
C TRP A 29 -7.55 -12.64 -3.29
N TYR A 30 -7.48 -11.32 -3.22
CA TYR A 30 -6.41 -10.65 -2.49
C TYR A 30 -6.33 -11.14 -1.05
N GLY A 31 -5.17 -11.67 -0.65
CA GLY A 31 -5.00 -12.41 0.60
C GLY A 31 -4.85 -11.56 1.86
N ARG A 32 -4.79 -10.24 1.73
CA ARG A 32 -4.68 -9.30 2.87
C ARG A 32 -3.48 -9.60 3.76
N ASN A 33 -2.34 -9.90 3.14
CA ASN A 33 -1.08 -10.09 3.83
C ASN A 33 0.03 -9.38 3.07
N LEU A 34 1.23 -9.34 3.64
CA LEU A 34 2.32 -8.57 3.05
C LEU A 34 2.77 -9.14 1.70
N ASP A 35 2.78 -10.46 1.55
CA ASP A 35 3.16 -11.07 0.28
C ASP A 35 2.15 -10.74 -0.82
N ALA A 36 0.86 -10.83 -0.50
CA ALA A 36 -0.18 -10.48 -1.46
C ALA A 36 -0.12 -8.99 -1.81
N LEU A 37 0.16 -8.14 -0.83
CA LEU A 37 0.31 -6.71 -1.05
C LEU A 37 1.45 -6.43 -2.02
N TYR A 38 2.60 -7.04 -1.79
CA TYR A 38 3.77 -6.88 -2.66
C TYR A 38 3.44 -7.31 -4.09
N ASP A 39 2.82 -8.48 -4.24
CA ASP A 39 2.47 -9.02 -5.55
C ASP A 39 1.51 -8.09 -6.30
N CYS A 40 0.47 -7.63 -5.63
CA CYS A 40 -0.51 -6.74 -6.27
C CYS A 40 0.10 -5.39 -6.64
N LEU A 41 0.96 -4.84 -5.79
CA LEU A 41 1.60 -3.55 -6.07
C LEU A 41 2.62 -3.66 -7.22
N THR A 42 3.36 -4.75 -7.29
CA THR A 42 4.31 -4.94 -8.39
C THR A 42 3.63 -5.25 -9.71
N ASP A 43 2.38 -5.66 -9.67
CA ASP A 43 1.58 -5.95 -10.87
C ASP A 43 0.87 -4.72 -11.45
N LEU A 44 0.88 -3.59 -10.77
CA LEU A 44 0.20 -2.39 -11.27
C LEU A 44 0.82 -1.94 -12.59
N SER A 45 -0.02 -1.77 -13.60
CA SER A 45 0.42 -1.33 -14.92
C SER A 45 0.10 0.14 -15.21
N ALA A 46 -0.77 0.74 -14.42
CA ALA A 46 -1.09 2.16 -14.54
C ALA A 46 -0.25 2.97 -13.55
N ASP A 47 0.16 4.16 -13.95
CA ASP A 47 0.96 5.03 -13.08
C ASP A 47 0.19 5.37 -11.81
N THR A 48 0.80 5.10 -10.68
CA THR A 48 0.18 5.25 -9.37
C THR A 48 1.14 5.92 -8.41
N GLU A 49 0.71 7.01 -7.79
CA GLU A 49 1.46 7.68 -6.74
C GLU A 49 0.69 7.55 -5.43
N ILE A 50 1.36 7.07 -4.39
CA ILE A 50 0.77 6.94 -3.06
C ILE A 50 1.57 7.78 -2.09
N SER A 51 0.91 8.73 -1.44
CA SER A 51 1.52 9.57 -0.40
C SER A 51 1.07 9.08 0.96
N LEU A 52 2.02 8.78 1.84
CA LEU A 52 1.76 8.29 3.19
C LEU A 52 1.96 9.43 4.19
N GLN A 53 0.93 9.71 4.98
CA GLN A 53 0.97 10.77 5.98
C GLN A 53 0.75 10.18 7.37
N ASN A 54 1.43 10.73 8.38
CA ASN A 54 1.28 10.31 9.77
C ASN A 54 1.41 8.79 9.93
N TRP A 55 2.40 8.21 9.26
CA TRP A 55 2.53 6.75 9.20
C TRP A 55 3.25 6.24 10.44
N PRO A 56 2.73 5.19 11.10
CA PRO A 56 3.40 4.61 12.27
C PRO A 56 4.80 4.11 11.94
N GLN A 57 5.73 4.34 12.86
CA GLN A 57 7.13 3.97 12.68
C GLN A 57 7.45 2.56 13.18
N THR A 58 6.49 1.90 13.82
CA THR A 58 6.67 0.57 14.39
C THR A 58 5.44 -0.29 14.11
N GLY A 59 5.57 -1.60 14.31
CA GLY A 59 4.46 -2.53 14.20
C GLY A 59 4.09 -2.89 12.77
N ALA A 60 2.88 -3.39 12.59
CA ALA A 60 2.39 -3.88 11.30
C ALA A 60 2.36 -2.79 10.24
N MET A 61 1.98 -1.57 10.61
CA MET A 61 1.91 -0.47 9.65
C MET A 61 3.28 -0.06 9.15
N ALA A 62 4.32 -0.14 10.00
CA ALA A 62 5.69 0.14 9.55
C ALA A 62 6.15 -0.91 8.54
N ARG A 63 5.78 -2.17 8.74
CA ARG A 63 6.11 -3.25 7.79
C ARG A 63 5.37 -3.05 6.46
N VAL A 64 4.13 -2.60 6.51
CA VAL A 64 3.37 -2.26 5.31
C VAL A 64 4.09 -1.18 4.50
N MET A 65 4.54 -0.12 5.17
CA MET A 65 5.27 0.95 4.48
C MET A 65 6.52 0.43 3.79
N ARG A 66 7.26 -0.45 4.46
CA ARG A 66 8.47 -1.03 3.87
C ARG A 66 8.15 -1.86 2.62
N VAL A 67 7.10 -2.67 2.70
CA VAL A 67 6.67 -3.48 1.55
C VAL A 67 6.26 -2.58 0.39
N MET A 68 5.54 -1.50 0.66
CA MET A 68 5.15 -0.54 -0.38
C MET A 68 6.37 0.09 -1.04
N GLN A 69 7.37 0.48 -0.24
CA GLN A 69 8.62 1.05 -0.77
C GLN A 69 9.38 0.03 -1.60
N ASP A 70 9.47 -1.21 -1.14
CA ASP A 70 10.14 -2.29 -1.88
C ASP A 70 9.44 -2.55 -3.22
N ALA A 71 8.11 -2.56 -3.22
CA ALA A 71 7.34 -2.75 -4.45
C ALA A 71 7.59 -1.61 -5.45
N ALA A 72 7.73 -0.38 -4.95
CA ALA A 72 8.00 0.78 -5.80
C ALA A 72 9.38 0.67 -6.46
N GLU A 73 10.35 0.06 -5.79
CA GLU A 73 11.66 -0.17 -6.40
C GLU A 73 11.58 -1.14 -7.57
N GLU A 74 10.69 -2.12 -7.50
CA GLU A 74 10.53 -3.14 -8.54
C GLU A 74 9.59 -2.70 -9.66
N ASN A 75 8.69 -1.75 -9.40
CA ASN A 75 7.67 -1.35 -10.37
C ASN A 75 7.80 0.13 -10.71
N PRO A 76 8.26 0.46 -11.93
CA PRO A 76 8.44 1.86 -12.33
C PRO A 76 7.13 2.66 -12.42
N HIS A 77 5.98 1.99 -12.43
CA HIS A 77 4.68 2.67 -12.44
C HIS A 77 4.22 3.08 -11.05
N LEU A 78 4.91 2.63 -10.00
CA LEU A 78 4.52 2.89 -8.61
C LEU A 78 5.51 3.84 -7.94
N GLN A 79 4.98 4.91 -7.32
CA GLN A 79 5.78 5.83 -6.55
C GLN A 79 5.19 5.95 -5.15
N ILE A 80 6.05 5.85 -4.15
CA ILE A 80 5.65 5.96 -2.75
C ILE A 80 6.39 7.15 -2.14
N SER A 81 5.62 8.08 -1.58
CA SER A 81 6.17 9.24 -0.86
C SER A 81 5.77 9.14 0.60
N VAL A 82 6.71 9.42 1.50
CA VAL A 82 6.43 9.46 2.94
C VAL A 82 6.59 10.89 3.41
N MET A 83 5.53 11.42 4.02
CA MET A 83 5.51 12.83 4.44
C MET A 83 5.52 12.96 5.95
#